data_cdb43db987fef5a8f07bcb3ad1522566
#
_entry.id   cdb43db987fef5a8f07bcb3ad1522566
#
_cell.length_a   1.000
_cell.length_b   1.000
_cell.length_c   1.000
_cell.angle_alpha   90.00
_cell.angle_beta   90.00
_cell.angle_gamma   90.00
#
_symmetry.space_group_name_H-M   'P 1'
#
loop_
_entity.id
_entity.type
_entity.pdbx_description
1 polymer ?
#
loop_
_entity_poly.entity_id
_entity_poly.type
_entity_poly.pdbx_seq_one_letter_code
_entity_poly.pdbx_strand_id
1 'polypeptide(L)'
;MSKIGPEVGDVRTSRRTFSGNGVTVESYTAMPVVPVVDGGAQMPLQSPALILIHEWWGVTPHIEDIARRYAGEGFIVIAPDLYDGVTTTDAGEAGRLMSELSLEKGLAYLQVVLAELRTWPNVAAIGVTGFCMGGTFALRLACAAKLDAAVPFYGDIPEDTGFIAGLSCPLLFIGGEKDAWITTDKMGRLAAALEQYSQPGEVKIYAGASHAFFNDTRPEVYSPADAADAWQTVIDFMKRKLLPEGA
;
A
#
# COMPACT_ATOMS: atom_id res chain seq x y z
N MET A 1 -1.65 21.77 -11.12
CA MET A 1 -1.35 21.06 -9.86
C MET A 1 -0.11 20.22 -10.11
N SER A 2 0.96 20.43 -9.35
CA SER A 2 2.17 19.59 -9.47
C SER A 2 1.85 18.20 -8.92
N LYS A 3 2.03 17.15 -9.72
CA LYS A 3 1.90 15.76 -9.26
C LYS A 3 3.01 15.48 -8.23
N ILE A 4 2.66 14.76 -7.17
CA ILE A 4 3.63 14.29 -6.17
C ILE A 4 4.41 13.13 -6.78
N GLY A 5 5.75 13.19 -6.69
CA GLY A 5 6.66 12.18 -7.20
C GLY A 5 7.43 12.61 -8.45
N PRO A 6 8.48 11.85 -8.82
CA PRO A 6 9.27 12.13 -10.02
C PRO A 6 8.43 12.02 -11.30
N GLU A 7 8.87 12.67 -12.37
CA GLU A 7 8.38 12.32 -13.70
C GLU A 7 8.67 10.82 -13.90
N VAL A 8 7.60 10.07 -14.13
CA VAL A 8 7.66 8.61 -14.22
C VAL A 8 8.53 8.25 -15.42
N GLY A 9 9.73 7.72 -15.15
CA GLY A 9 10.57 7.09 -16.17
C GLY A 9 9.80 5.96 -16.88
N ASP A 10 10.42 5.27 -17.82
CA ASP A 10 9.77 4.18 -18.55
C ASP A 10 9.22 3.12 -17.57
N VAL A 11 7.89 3.10 -17.41
CA VAL A 11 7.15 2.15 -16.59
C VAL A 11 6.28 1.29 -17.48
N ARG A 12 6.43 -0.02 -17.37
CA ARG A 12 5.53 -0.97 -18.05
C ARG A 12 4.35 -1.29 -17.15
N THR A 13 3.15 -1.12 -17.67
CA THR A 13 1.91 -1.46 -16.97
C THR A 13 1.18 -2.61 -17.66
N SER A 14 0.48 -3.42 -16.88
CA SER A 14 -0.40 -4.48 -17.41
C SER A 14 -1.42 -4.88 -16.36
N ARG A 15 -2.47 -5.59 -16.76
CA ARG A 15 -3.32 -6.35 -15.84
C ARG A 15 -2.86 -7.80 -15.84
N ARG A 16 -2.82 -8.40 -14.64
CA ARG A 16 -2.45 -9.80 -14.44
C ARG A 16 -3.44 -10.47 -13.51
N THR A 17 -3.65 -11.74 -13.75
CA THR A 17 -4.46 -12.60 -12.89
C THR A 17 -3.52 -13.47 -12.08
N PHE A 18 -3.72 -13.49 -10.77
CA PHE A 18 -3.02 -14.35 -9.83
C PHE A 18 -3.99 -15.40 -9.28
N SER A 19 -3.55 -16.65 -9.14
CA SER A 19 -4.42 -17.74 -8.69
C SER A 19 -3.70 -18.65 -7.71
N GLY A 20 -4.39 -19.07 -6.67
CA GLY A 20 -3.87 -20.00 -5.66
C GLY A 20 -4.93 -20.36 -4.63
N ASN A 21 -4.89 -21.57 -4.08
CA ASN A 21 -5.81 -22.02 -3.03
C ASN A 21 -7.30 -21.88 -3.37
N GLY A 22 -7.65 -22.03 -4.66
CA GLY A 22 -9.03 -21.86 -5.12
C GLY A 22 -9.50 -20.41 -5.25
N VAL A 23 -8.61 -19.45 -5.06
CA VAL A 23 -8.84 -18.00 -5.16
C VAL A 23 -8.17 -17.45 -6.42
N THR A 24 -8.85 -16.53 -7.10
CA THR A 24 -8.31 -15.80 -8.26
C THR A 24 -8.52 -14.31 -8.05
N VAL A 25 -7.49 -13.51 -8.32
CA VAL A 25 -7.54 -12.05 -8.17
C VAL A 25 -6.89 -11.37 -9.38
N GLU A 26 -7.62 -10.46 -10.02
CA GLU A 26 -7.05 -9.56 -11.00
C GLU A 26 -6.28 -8.44 -10.32
N SER A 27 -5.21 -8.00 -10.94
CA SER A 27 -4.37 -6.94 -10.38
C SER A 27 -3.86 -6.01 -11.47
N TYR A 28 -3.82 -4.72 -11.17
CA TYR A 28 -3.03 -3.79 -11.96
C TYR A 28 -1.57 -3.91 -11.56
N THR A 29 -0.68 -3.94 -12.55
CA THR A 29 0.76 -4.06 -12.31
C THR A 29 1.50 -2.89 -12.96
N ALA A 30 2.46 -2.33 -12.25
CA ALA A 30 3.39 -1.33 -12.76
C ALA A 30 4.82 -1.75 -12.41
N MET A 31 5.69 -1.79 -13.40
CA MET A 31 7.04 -2.31 -13.28
C MET A 31 8.06 -1.31 -13.82
N PRO A 32 9.18 -1.07 -13.11
CA PRO A 32 10.25 -0.24 -13.62
C PRO A 32 10.88 -0.88 -14.87
N VAL A 33 11.27 -0.04 -15.81
CA VAL A 33 11.99 -0.47 -17.03
C VAL A 33 13.38 0.17 -16.99
N VAL A 34 14.41 -0.66 -17.11
CA VAL A 34 15.80 -0.16 -17.25
C VAL A 34 16.17 -0.17 -18.71
N PRO A 35 16.69 0.93 -19.26
CA PRO A 35 17.23 0.92 -20.62
C PRO A 35 18.40 -0.06 -20.72
N VAL A 36 18.43 -0.88 -21.77
CA VAL A 36 19.60 -1.71 -22.13
C VAL A 36 20.44 -0.97 -23.16
N VAL A 37 21.75 -1.15 -23.09
CA VAL A 37 22.73 -0.45 -23.95
C VAL A 37 22.45 -0.65 -25.47
N ASP A 38 21.74 -1.71 -25.86
CA ASP A 38 21.40 -2.02 -27.24
C ASP A 38 19.98 -1.56 -27.66
N GLY A 39 19.36 -0.63 -26.90
CA GLY A 39 18.04 -0.07 -27.23
C GLY A 39 16.83 -0.97 -26.89
N GLY A 40 17.03 -2.09 -26.21
CA GLY A 40 15.97 -2.88 -25.61
C GLY A 40 15.57 -2.34 -24.23
N ALA A 41 14.45 -2.83 -23.70
CA ALA A 41 14.00 -2.56 -22.33
C ALA A 41 14.06 -3.85 -21.50
N GLN A 42 14.68 -3.82 -20.35
CA GLN A 42 14.81 -4.96 -19.46
C GLN A 42 14.29 -4.63 -18.06
N MET A 43 13.78 -5.65 -17.37
CA MET A 43 13.52 -5.54 -15.94
C MET A 43 14.84 -5.46 -15.16
N PRO A 44 14.92 -4.72 -14.05
CA PRO A 44 16.06 -4.77 -13.15
C PRO A 44 16.37 -6.21 -12.72
N LEU A 45 17.66 -6.52 -12.50
CA LEU A 45 18.08 -7.84 -12.04
C LEU A 45 17.42 -8.21 -10.69
N GLN A 46 17.26 -7.24 -9.82
CA GLN A 46 16.50 -7.35 -8.57
C GLN A 46 15.80 -6.02 -8.28
N SER A 47 14.54 -6.09 -7.87
CA SER A 47 13.75 -4.95 -7.41
C SER A 47 12.92 -5.34 -6.20
N PRO A 48 12.68 -4.44 -5.26
CA PRO A 48 11.68 -4.67 -4.23
C PRO A 48 10.28 -4.69 -4.87
N ALA A 49 9.41 -5.57 -4.37
CA ALA A 49 8.00 -5.57 -4.75
C ALA A 49 7.16 -4.84 -3.70
N LEU A 50 6.10 -4.20 -4.14
CA LEU A 50 5.15 -3.50 -3.31
C LEU A 50 3.71 -3.94 -3.65
N ILE A 51 3.01 -4.50 -2.67
CA ILE A 51 1.57 -4.71 -2.77
C ILE A 51 0.90 -3.39 -2.40
N LEU A 52 0.18 -2.79 -3.36
CA LEU A 52 -0.54 -1.53 -3.19
C LEU A 52 -2.03 -1.80 -3.09
N ILE A 53 -2.63 -1.56 -1.94
CA ILE A 53 -4.04 -1.88 -1.69
C ILE A 53 -4.89 -0.62 -1.83
N HIS A 54 -5.92 -0.71 -2.68
CA HIS A 54 -6.79 0.40 -3.05
C HIS A 54 -7.70 0.87 -1.91
N GLU A 55 -8.21 2.10 -2.05
CA GLU A 55 -9.26 2.65 -1.20
C GLU A 55 -10.61 1.93 -1.45
N TRP A 56 -11.65 2.32 -0.73
CA TRP A 56 -13.01 1.77 -0.91
C TRP A 56 -13.66 2.03 -2.28
N TRP A 57 -12.96 2.76 -3.17
CA TRP A 57 -13.39 3.06 -4.54
C TRP A 57 -13.04 1.99 -5.58
N GLY A 58 -12.24 0.98 -5.22
CA GLY A 58 -11.66 -0.01 -6.14
C GLY A 58 -10.33 0.45 -6.76
N VAL A 59 -9.84 -0.29 -7.75
CA VAL A 59 -8.62 0.05 -8.49
C VAL A 59 -8.91 1.16 -9.50
N THR A 60 -9.04 2.38 -9.00
CA THR A 60 -9.33 3.58 -9.79
C THR A 60 -8.09 4.09 -10.54
N PRO A 61 -8.24 5.03 -11.50
CA PRO A 61 -7.11 5.70 -12.14
C PRO A 61 -6.14 6.38 -11.17
N HIS A 62 -6.61 6.81 -9.98
CA HIS A 62 -5.77 7.34 -8.92
C HIS A 62 -4.81 6.27 -8.36
N ILE A 63 -5.32 5.08 -8.05
CA ILE A 63 -4.50 3.96 -7.58
C ILE A 63 -3.52 3.50 -8.66
N GLU A 64 -3.96 3.46 -9.92
CA GLU A 64 -3.07 3.15 -11.05
C GLU A 64 -1.96 4.21 -11.20
N ASP A 65 -2.25 5.49 -10.97
CA ASP A 65 -1.24 6.56 -10.99
C ASP A 65 -0.24 6.42 -9.83
N ILE A 66 -0.71 6.13 -8.62
CA ILE A 66 0.16 5.84 -7.48
C ILE A 66 1.06 4.62 -7.77
N ALA A 67 0.51 3.56 -8.38
CA ALA A 67 1.29 2.39 -8.76
C ALA A 67 2.43 2.76 -9.73
N ARG A 68 2.15 3.60 -10.73
CA ARG A 68 3.17 4.10 -11.66
C ARG A 68 4.22 4.95 -10.97
N ARG A 69 3.82 5.82 -10.04
CA ARG A 69 4.76 6.65 -9.25
C ARG A 69 5.72 5.76 -8.45
N TYR A 70 5.22 4.75 -7.72
CA TYR A 70 6.08 3.79 -7.02
C TYR A 70 6.98 3.00 -7.97
N ALA A 71 6.47 2.61 -9.15
CA ALA A 71 7.31 1.94 -10.16
C ALA A 71 8.41 2.86 -10.70
N GLY A 72 8.15 4.17 -10.85
CA GLY A 72 9.16 5.20 -11.14
C GLY A 72 10.24 5.32 -10.07
N GLU A 73 9.95 4.95 -8.83
CA GLU A 73 10.92 4.86 -7.74
C GLU A 73 11.71 3.54 -7.69
N GLY A 74 11.45 2.62 -8.63
CA GLY A 74 12.15 1.34 -8.76
C GLY A 74 11.44 0.13 -8.16
N PHE A 75 10.20 0.26 -7.70
CA PHE A 75 9.43 -0.85 -7.15
C PHE A 75 8.66 -1.62 -8.23
N ILE A 76 8.60 -2.95 -8.11
CA ILE A 76 7.60 -3.77 -8.79
C ILE A 76 6.30 -3.62 -8.03
N VAL A 77 5.27 -3.00 -8.63
CA VAL A 77 4.01 -2.70 -7.93
C VAL A 77 2.89 -3.59 -8.43
N ILE A 78 2.22 -4.25 -7.49
CA ILE A 78 1.00 -5.01 -7.75
C ILE A 78 -0.13 -4.38 -6.95
N ALA A 79 -1.18 -3.93 -7.63
CA ALA A 79 -2.40 -3.43 -7.02
C ALA A 79 -3.54 -4.45 -7.23
N PRO A 80 -3.78 -5.34 -6.25
CA PRO A 80 -4.85 -6.34 -6.33
C PRO A 80 -6.21 -5.66 -6.32
N ASP A 81 -7.12 -6.17 -7.15
CA ASP A 81 -8.51 -5.73 -7.17
C ASP A 81 -9.34 -6.58 -6.20
N LEU A 82 -9.68 -5.99 -5.06
CA LEU A 82 -10.45 -6.67 -4.02
C LEU A 82 -11.96 -6.66 -4.30
N TYR A 83 -12.40 -6.01 -5.39
CA TYR A 83 -13.80 -5.83 -5.77
C TYR A 83 -14.16 -6.50 -7.10
N ASP A 84 -13.33 -7.44 -7.56
CA ASP A 84 -13.59 -8.27 -8.75
C ASP A 84 -13.93 -7.43 -10.01
N GLY A 85 -13.21 -6.31 -10.24
CA GLY A 85 -13.36 -5.42 -11.40
C GLY A 85 -14.26 -4.20 -11.17
N VAL A 86 -14.89 -4.08 -10.00
CA VAL A 86 -15.80 -2.98 -9.73
C VAL A 86 -15.06 -1.75 -9.21
N THR A 87 -15.31 -0.61 -9.83
CA THR A 87 -14.88 0.71 -9.33
C THR A 87 -16.08 1.64 -9.26
N THR A 88 -16.08 2.57 -8.31
CA THR A 88 -17.17 3.53 -8.16
C THR A 88 -16.67 4.89 -7.68
N THR A 89 -17.47 5.92 -7.92
CA THR A 89 -17.33 7.26 -7.33
C THR A 89 -18.50 7.61 -6.42
N ASP A 90 -19.51 6.73 -6.33
CA ASP A 90 -20.64 6.85 -5.44
C ASP A 90 -20.33 6.29 -4.06
N ALA A 91 -20.50 7.11 -3.01
CA ALA A 91 -20.16 6.72 -1.64
C ALA A 91 -21.08 5.62 -1.08
N GLY A 92 -22.35 5.56 -1.52
CA GLY A 92 -23.27 4.51 -1.12
C GLY A 92 -22.86 3.16 -1.67
N GLU A 93 -22.50 3.11 -2.95
CA GLU A 93 -21.99 1.90 -3.60
C GLU A 93 -20.63 1.47 -3.03
N ALA A 94 -19.71 2.42 -2.78
CA ALA A 94 -18.43 2.13 -2.14
C ALA A 94 -18.63 1.51 -0.73
N GLY A 95 -19.56 2.07 0.06
CA GLY A 95 -19.92 1.53 1.36
C GLY A 95 -20.51 0.12 1.28
N ARG A 96 -21.34 -0.16 0.27
CA ARG A 96 -21.88 -1.51 0.02
C ARG A 96 -20.75 -2.50 -0.30
N LEU A 97 -19.89 -2.17 -1.27
CA LEU A 97 -18.74 -3.01 -1.67
C LEU A 97 -17.82 -3.30 -0.48
N MET A 98 -17.50 -2.26 0.30
CA MET A 98 -16.64 -2.42 1.48
C MET A 98 -17.31 -3.33 2.55
N SER A 99 -18.63 -3.23 2.75
CA SER A 99 -19.35 -4.07 3.71
C SER A 99 -19.44 -5.54 3.29
N GLU A 100 -19.45 -5.81 1.99
CA GLU A 100 -19.47 -7.16 1.42
C GLU A 100 -18.09 -7.83 1.37
N LEU A 101 -17.03 -7.05 1.45
CA LEU A 101 -15.66 -7.53 1.49
C LEU A 101 -15.28 -7.94 2.91
N SER A 102 -15.39 -9.22 3.24
CA SER A 102 -14.91 -9.71 4.53
C SER A 102 -13.37 -9.59 4.64
N LEU A 103 -12.88 -9.44 5.88
CA LEU A 103 -11.43 -9.42 6.13
C LEU A 103 -10.76 -10.71 5.61
N GLU A 104 -11.41 -11.86 5.81
CA GLU A 104 -10.90 -13.16 5.35
C GLU A 104 -10.77 -13.20 3.82
N LYS A 105 -11.81 -12.79 3.07
CA LYS A 105 -11.77 -12.73 1.59
C LYS A 105 -10.65 -11.82 1.11
N GLY A 106 -10.56 -10.61 1.64
CA GLY A 106 -9.51 -9.67 1.23
C GLY A 106 -8.11 -10.18 1.54
N LEU A 107 -7.88 -10.75 2.72
CA LEU A 107 -6.59 -11.36 3.06
C LEU A 107 -6.26 -12.56 2.17
N ALA A 108 -7.24 -13.38 1.79
CA ALA A 108 -7.02 -14.50 0.87
C ALA A 108 -6.53 -14.00 -0.51
N TYR A 109 -7.11 -12.94 -1.05
CA TYR A 109 -6.65 -12.30 -2.29
C TYR A 109 -5.20 -11.81 -2.18
N LEU A 110 -4.89 -11.10 -1.10
CA LEU A 110 -3.55 -10.56 -0.86
C LEU A 110 -2.49 -11.66 -0.67
N GLN A 111 -2.86 -12.75 0.01
CA GLN A 111 -1.97 -13.90 0.23
C GLN A 111 -1.64 -14.64 -1.08
N VAL A 112 -2.58 -14.72 -2.03
CA VAL A 112 -2.33 -15.28 -3.37
C VAL A 112 -1.29 -14.44 -4.11
N VAL A 113 -1.44 -13.11 -4.11
CA VAL A 113 -0.46 -12.20 -4.72
C VAL A 113 0.90 -12.30 -4.04
N LEU A 114 0.94 -12.33 -2.71
CA LEU A 114 2.17 -12.46 -1.93
C LEU A 114 2.89 -13.79 -2.21
N ALA A 115 2.15 -14.90 -2.31
CA ALA A 115 2.71 -16.21 -2.63
C ALA A 115 3.34 -16.23 -4.02
N GLU A 116 2.68 -15.64 -5.01
CA GLU A 116 3.20 -15.53 -6.38
C GLU A 116 4.46 -14.67 -6.43
N LEU A 117 4.44 -13.46 -5.81
CA LEU A 117 5.61 -12.58 -5.78
C LEU A 117 6.86 -13.23 -5.20
N ARG A 118 6.70 -14.14 -4.23
CA ARG A 118 7.82 -14.93 -3.65
C ARG A 118 8.48 -15.90 -4.64
N THR A 119 7.79 -16.24 -5.73
CA THR A 119 8.34 -17.12 -6.78
C THR A 119 9.12 -16.34 -7.83
N TRP A 120 9.00 -15.02 -7.87
CA TRP A 120 9.64 -14.20 -8.89
C TRP A 120 11.14 -14.01 -8.59
N PRO A 121 12.04 -14.46 -9.48
CA PRO A 121 13.48 -14.46 -9.22
C PRO A 121 14.08 -13.05 -9.12
N ASN A 122 13.38 -12.05 -9.66
CA ASN A 122 13.79 -10.65 -9.63
C ASN A 122 13.18 -9.86 -8.45
N VAL A 123 12.43 -10.50 -7.55
CA VAL A 123 11.89 -9.87 -6.34
C VAL A 123 12.84 -10.13 -5.17
N ALA A 124 13.46 -9.06 -4.65
CA ALA A 124 14.42 -9.14 -3.56
C ALA A 124 13.73 -9.11 -2.17
N ALA A 125 12.72 -8.27 -2.02
CA ALA A 125 11.97 -8.08 -0.79
C ALA A 125 10.54 -7.63 -1.13
N ILE A 126 9.60 -7.82 -0.20
CA ILE A 126 8.18 -7.51 -0.43
C ILE A 126 7.65 -6.62 0.68
N GLY A 127 7.24 -5.42 0.30
CA GLY A 127 6.50 -4.49 1.16
C GLY A 127 5.01 -4.46 0.85
N VAL A 128 4.25 -3.86 1.76
CA VAL A 128 2.84 -3.57 1.57
C VAL A 128 2.52 -2.12 1.92
N THR A 129 1.68 -1.48 1.13
CA THR A 129 1.06 -0.20 1.44
C THR A 129 -0.40 -0.20 0.99
N GLY A 130 -1.18 0.71 1.50
CA GLY A 130 -2.57 0.85 1.12
C GLY A 130 -3.21 2.03 1.82
N PHE A 131 -4.34 2.48 1.27
CA PHE A 131 -5.00 3.72 1.66
C PHE A 131 -6.41 3.44 2.16
N CYS A 132 -6.82 4.07 3.26
CA CYS A 132 -8.17 3.93 3.83
C CYS A 132 -8.49 2.44 4.15
N MET A 133 -9.48 1.85 3.50
CA MET A 133 -9.75 0.41 3.55
C MET A 133 -8.47 -0.40 3.24
N GLY A 134 -7.74 -0.03 2.21
CA GLY A 134 -6.45 -0.66 1.87
C GLY A 134 -5.40 -0.51 2.95
N GLY A 135 -5.40 0.58 3.71
CA GLY A 135 -4.55 0.75 4.89
C GLY A 135 -4.87 -0.26 6.00
N THR A 136 -6.17 -0.54 6.20
CA THR A 136 -6.62 -1.60 7.12
C THR A 136 -6.08 -2.97 6.68
N PHE A 137 -6.24 -3.30 5.40
CA PHE A 137 -5.75 -4.57 4.87
C PHE A 137 -4.22 -4.66 4.90
N ALA A 138 -3.50 -3.56 4.65
CA ALA A 138 -2.03 -3.53 4.74
C ALA A 138 -1.55 -3.84 6.16
N LEU A 139 -2.15 -3.23 7.18
CA LEU A 139 -1.85 -3.51 8.58
C LEU A 139 -2.16 -4.97 8.94
N ARG A 140 -3.32 -5.48 8.52
CA ARG A 140 -3.73 -6.86 8.80
C ARG A 140 -2.85 -7.89 8.09
N LEU A 141 -2.46 -7.65 6.83
CA LEU A 141 -1.56 -8.53 6.10
C LEU A 141 -0.18 -8.57 6.75
N ALA A 142 0.36 -7.42 7.20
CA ALA A 142 1.64 -7.36 7.88
C ALA A 142 1.69 -8.16 9.19
N CYS A 143 0.53 -8.31 9.86
CA CYS A 143 0.39 -9.12 11.06
C CYS A 143 0.05 -10.60 10.78
N ALA A 144 -0.43 -10.94 9.57
CA ALA A 144 -0.88 -12.29 9.21
C ALA A 144 0.10 -13.05 8.31
N ALA A 145 1.07 -12.37 7.71
CA ALA A 145 2.01 -12.96 6.76
C ALA A 145 3.41 -12.32 6.88
N LYS A 146 4.44 -13.08 6.51
CA LYS A 146 5.81 -12.53 6.53
C LYS A 146 6.00 -11.52 5.40
N LEU A 147 6.35 -10.30 5.75
CA LEU A 147 6.71 -9.19 4.86
C LEU A 147 8.03 -8.57 5.32
N ASP A 148 8.58 -7.67 4.51
CA ASP A 148 9.83 -6.98 4.81
C ASP A 148 9.61 -5.53 5.25
N ALA A 149 8.46 -4.90 4.88
CA ALA A 149 8.03 -3.60 5.37
C ALA A 149 6.52 -3.39 5.17
N ALA A 150 5.89 -2.55 6.00
CA ALA A 150 4.49 -2.18 5.84
C ALA A 150 4.26 -0.67 6.10
N VAL A 151 3.49 -0.03 5.20
CA VAL A 151 3.08 1.36 5.36
C VAL A 151 1.57 1.50 5.13
N PRO A 152 0.75 1.29 6.17
CA PRO A 152 -0.68 1.58 6.12
C PRO A 152 -0.93 3.09 6.22
N PHE A 153 -1.72 3.64 5.29
CA PHE A 153 -2.23 5.01 5.36
C PHE A 153 -3.66 5.02 5.90
N TYR A 154 -3.87 5.73 6.98
CA TYR A 154 -5.17 5.97 7.62
C TYR A 154 -6.13 4.78 7.57
N GLY A 155 -5.58 3.58 7.84
CA GLY A 155 -6.35 2.34 7.96
C GLY A 155 -7.00 2.19 9.33
N ASP A 156 -8.08 1.42 9.41
CA ASP A 156 -8.77 1.22 10.69
C ASP A 156 -7.96 0.40 11.68
N ILE A 157 -8.05 0.83 12.94
CA ILE A 157 -7.42 0.20 14.10
C ILE A 157 -8.54 -0.19 15.07
N PRO A 158 -8.89 -1.48 15.15
CA PRO A 158 -9.96 -1.93 16.04
C PRO A 158 -9.58 -1.79 17.52
N GLU A 159 -10.58 -1.96 18.40
CA GLU A 159 -10.35 -1.92 19.85
C GLU A 159 -9.43 -3.07 20.31
N ASP A 160 -9.68 -4.28 19.80
CA ASP A 160 -8.78 -5.40 20.04
C ASP A 160 -7.55 -5.28 19.13
N THR A 161 -6.43 -4.94 19.73
CA THR A 161 -5.12 -4.81 19.08
C THR A 161 -4.23 -6.04 19.26
N GLY A 162 -4.74 -7.14 19.83
CA GLY A 162 -3.97 -8.37 20.07
C GLY A 162 -3.31 -8.95 18.81
N PHE A 163 -3.87 -8.70 17.62
CA PHE A 163 -3.29 -9.13 16.35
C PHE A 163 -1.93 -8.48 16.04
N ILE A 164 -1.60 -7.33 16.66
CA ILE A 164 -0.31 -6.63 16.49
C ILE A 164 0.86 -7.49 17.00
N ALA A 165 0.61 -8.41 17.93
CA ALA A 165 1.63 -9.39 18.34
C ALA A 165 2.19 -10.23 17.18
N GLY A 166 1.42 -10.40 16.10
CA GLY A 166 1.83 -11.12 14.88
C GLY A 166 2.56 -10.26 13.84
N LEU A 167 2.83 -8.98 14.11
CA LEU A 167 3.52 -8.12 13.15
C LEU A 167 4.89 -8.70 12.78
N SER A 168 5.13 -8.87 11.49
CA SER A 168 6.28 -9.63 10.97
C SER A 168 7.41 -8.75 10.41
N CYS A 169 7.21 -7.43 10.34
CA CYS A 169 8.11 -6.49 9.66
C CYS A 169 8.07 -5.10 10.29
N PRO A 170 9.05 -4.22 9.99
CA PRO A 170 8.96 -2.81 10.33
C PRO A 170 7.69 -2.16 9.76
N LEU A 171 7.02 -1.38 10.60
CA LEU A 171 5.77 -0.67 10.29
C LEU A 171 5.96 0.83 10.39
N LEU A 172 5.44 1.57 9.39
CA LEU A 172 5.25 3.01 9.46
C LEU A 172 3.77 3.31 9.18
N PHE A 173 2.99 3.60 10.23
CA PHE A 173 1.59 4.00 10.08
C PHE A 173 1.49 5.51 9.81
N ILE A 174 0.73 5.88 8.78
CA ILE A 174 0.50 7.29 8.40
C ILE A 174 -0.94 7.66 8.70
N GLY A 175 -1.16 8.74 9.46
CA GLY A 175 -2.49 9.24 9.77
C GLY A 175 -2.59 10.75 9.80
N GLY A 176 -3.82 11.28 9.76
CA GLY A 176 -4.13 12.70 9.89
C GLY A 176 -4.72 13.04 11.27
N GLU A 177 -4.32 14.15 11.86
CA GLU A 177 -4.81 14.59 13.18
C GLU A 177 -6.32 14.85 13.18
N LYS A 178 -6.86 15.38 12.09
CA LYS A 178 -8.30 15.71 11.94
C LYS A 178 -9.12 14.60 11.29
N ASP A 179 -8.57 13.39 11.22
CA ASP A 179 -9.32 12.25 10.72
C ASP A 179 -10.45 11.90 11.69
N ALA A 180 -11.71 12.00 11.22
CA ALA A 180 -12.89 11.70 12.02
C ALA A 180 -13.14 10.20 12.21
N TRP A 181 -12.52 9.33 11.41
CA TRP A 181 -12.69 7.87 11.48
C TRP A 181 -11.50 7.19 12.13
N ILE A 182 -10.30 7.58 11.70
CA ILE A 182 -9.04 7.05 12.25
C ILE A 182 -8.47 8.10 13.20
N THR A 183 -9.15 8.24 14.31
CA THR A 183 -8.87 9.28 15.30
C THR A 183 -7.48 9.13 15.93
N THR A 184 -6.98 10.22 16.54
CA THR A 184 -5.73 10.19 17.31
C THR A 184 -5.75 9.14 18.42
N ASP A 185 -6.93 8.87 19.04
CA ASP A 185 -7.08 7.82 20.04
C ASP A 185 -6.87 6.42 19.45
N LYS A 186 -7.39 6.16 18.23
CA LYS A 186 -7.13 4.90 17.53
C LYS A 186 -5.64 4.75 17.20
N MET A 187 -5.01 5.80 16.69
CA MET A 187 -3.57 5.81 16.41
C MET A 187 -2.73 5.65 17.67
N GLY A 188 -3.15 6.25 18.79
CA GLY A 188 -2.55 6.07 20.10
C GLY A 188 -2.64 4.62 20.60
N ARG A 189 -3.78 3.94 20.35
CA ARG A 189 -3.90 2.50 20.65
C ARG A 189 -2.93 1.65 19.84
N LEU A 190 -2.74 1.96 18.55
CA LEU A 190 -1.74 1.26 17.73
C LEU A 190 -0.33 1.46 18.30
N ALA A 191 0.05 2.70 18.62
CA ALA A 191 1.36 2.99 19.21
C ALA A 191 1.58 2.23 20.52
N ALA A 192 0.57 2.21 21.40
CA ALA A 192 0.62 1.46 22.65
C ALA A 192 0.73 -0.06 22.42
N ALA A 193 0.04 -0.60 21.42
CA ALA A 193 0.13 -2.02 21.06
C ALA A 193 1.51 -2.38 20.49
N LEU A 194 2.09 -1.54 19.65
CA LEU A 194 3.46 -1.73 19.15
C LEU A 194 4.47 -1.79 20.30
N GLU A 195 4.35 -0.91 21.27
CA GLU A 195 5.19 -0.92 22.48
C GLU A 195 4.93 -2.17 23.33
N GLN A 196 3.66 -2.47 23.62
CA GLN A 196 3.26 -3.62 24.44
C GLN A 196 3.80 -4.95 23.92
N TYR A 197 3.77 -5.14 22.59
CA TYR A 197 4.22 -6.38 21.93
C TYR A 197 5.68 -6.30 21.44
N SER A 198 6.40 -5.21 21.77
CA SER A 198 7.79 -4.96 21.34
C SER A 198 7.97 -5.08 19.83
N GLN A 199 7.01 -4.57 19.07
CA GLN A 199 7.01 -4.64 17.62
C GLN A 199 7.73 -3.44 16.98
N PRO A 200 8.47 -3.62 15.88
CA PRO A 200 9.23 -2.56 15.22
C PRO A 200 8.31 -1.67 14.38
N GLY A 201 7.74 -0.64 14.97
CA GLY A 201 6.84 0.27 14.24
C GLY A 201 6.74 1.65 14.86
N GLU A 202 6.30 2.59 14.04
CA GLU A 202 6.02 3.97 14.44
C GLU A 202 4.71 4.47 13.82
N VAL A 203 4.10 5.47 14.46
CA VAL A 203 2.90 6.15 13.99
C VAL A 203 3.25 7.61 13.72
N LYS A 204 3.18 8.04 12.45
CA LYS A 204 3.37 9.43 12.03
C LYS A 204 2.01 10.10 11.79
N ILE A 205 1.73 11.16 12.56
CA ILE A 205 0.47 11.91 12.48
C ILE A 205 0.76 13.27 11.85
N TYR A 206 0.04 13.61 10.78
CA TYR A 206 0.13 14.90 10.11
C TYR A 206 -0.84 15.89 10.75
N ALA A 207 -0.29 16.96 11.32
CA ALA A 207 -1.06 17.99 12.01
C ALA A 207 -2.03 18.70 11.04
N GLY A 208 -3.29 18.77 11.42
CA GLY A 208 -4.33 19.42 10.62
C GLY A 208 -4.82 18.62 9.39
N ALA A 209 -4.19 17.51 9.04
CA ALA A 209 -4.62 16.67 7.92
C ALA A 209 -5.88 15.86 8.26
N SER A 210 -6.77 15.73 7.29
CA SER A 210 -8.01 14.95 7.38
C SER A 210 -7.81 13.53 6.85
N HIS A 211 -8.87 12.69 6.94
CA HIS A 211 -8.90 11.40 6.24
C HIS A 211 -8.67 11.57 4.74
N ALA A 212 -7.90 10.67 4.14
CA ALA A 212 -7.56 10.68 2.71
C ALA A 212 -6.78 11.93 2.24
N PHE A 213 -6.04 12.60 3.12
CA PHE A 213 -5.27 13.82 2.78
C PHE A 213 -4.25 13.61 1.66
N PHE A 214 -3.88 12.37 1.36
CA PHE A 214 -2.95 12.02 0.29
C PHE A 214 -3.61 11.97 -1.10
N ASN A 215 -4.94 11.87 -1.18
CA ASN A 215 -5.65 11.67 -2.44
C ASN A 215 -5.81 12.98 -3.22
N ASP A 216 -4.94 13.21 -4.23
CA ASP A 216 -4.90 14.41 -5.08
C ASP A 216 -6.07 14.52 -6.08
N THR A 217 -6.92 13.49 -6.18
CA THR A 217 -8.18 13.55 -6.95
C THR A 217 -9.36 14.07 -6.14
N ARG A 218 -9.17 14.31 -4.83
CA ARG A 218 -10.18 14.76 -3.89
C ARG A 218 -9.78 16.10 -3.25
N PRO A 219 -9.97 17.22 -3.94
CA PRO A 219 -9.49 18.55 -3.51
C PRO A 219 -10.03 18.99 -2.16
N GLU A 220 -11.17 18.44 -1.72
CA GLU A 220 -11.80 18.78 -0.44
C GLU A 220 -11.06 18.25 0.79
N VAL A 221 -10.24 17.21 0.63
CA VAL A 221 -9.45 16.59 1.71
C VAL A 221 -7.94 16.60 1.43
N TYR A 222 -7.54 16.85 0.19
CA TYR A 222 -6.15 16.81 -0.23
C TYR A 222 -5.31 17.90 0.45
N SER A 223 -4.22 17.50 1.11
CA SER A 223 -3.21 18.41 1.68
C SER A 223 -1.90 18.26 0.91
N PRO A 224 -1.60 19.15 -0.06
CA PRO A 224 -0.44 18.98 -0.94
C PRO A 224 0.90 18.90 -0.21
N ALA A 225 1.10 19.71 0.82
CA ALA A 225 2.34 19.75 1.59
C ALA A 225 2.54 18.46 2.41
N ASP A 226 1.48 18.03 3.12
CA ASP A 226 1.50 16.80 3.92
C ASP A 226 1.65 15.57 3.04
N ALA A 227 0.95 15.54 1.90
CA ALA A 227 1.03 14.45 0.94
C ALA A 227 2.43 14.34 0.30
N ALA A 228 3.10 15.47 0.01
CA ALA A 228 4.47 15.48 -0.50
C ALA A 228 5.47 14.97 0.56
N ASP A 229 5.36 15.41 1.81
CA ASP A 229 6.19 14.92 2.91
C ASP A 229 5.92 13.43 3.20
N ALA A 230 4.65 13.01 3.19
CA ALA A 230 4.28 11.60 3.36
C ALA A 230 4.87 10.72 2.25
N TRP A 231 4.81 11.17 0.98
CA TRP A 231 5.43 10.46 -0.14
C TRP A 231 6.92 10.24 0.10
N GLN A 232 7.67 11.33 0.38
CA GLN A 232 9.11 11.23 0.59
C GLN A 232 9.45 10.35 1.80
N THR A 233 8.73 10.54 2.92
CA THR A 233 8.91 9.73 4.13
C THR A 233 8.73 8.23 3.84
N VAL A 234 7.70 7.89 3.08
CA VAL A 234 7.38 6.49 2.74
C VAL A 234 8.38 5.90 1.77
N ILE A 235 8.79 6.65 0.74
CA ILE A 235 9.82 6.20 -0.20
C ILE A 235 11.14 5.94 0.53
N ASP A 236 11.57 6.84 1.40
CA ASP A 236 12.81 6.67 2.17
C ASP A 236 12.71 5.47 3.14
N PHE A 237 11.55 5.30 3.80
CA PHE A 237 11.32 4.15 4.67
C PHE A 237 11.34 2.84 3.87
N MET A 238 10.61 2.75 2.78
CA MET A 238 10.53 1.55 1.95
C MET A 238 11.89 1.21 1.32
N LYS A 239 12.60 2.17 0.76
CA LYS A 239 13.94 1.95 0.20
C LYS A 239 14.91 1.44 1.26
N ARG A 240 14.95 2.07 2.43
CA ARG A 240 15.82 1.65 3.54
C ARG A 240 15.51 0.23 4.06
N LYS A 241 14.24 -0.22 3.97
CA LYS A 241 13.82 -1.53 4.48
C LYS A 241 13.82 -2.63 3.44
N LEU A 242 13.66 -2.30 2.17
CA LEU A 242 13.47 -3.28 1.10
C LEU A 242 14.68 -3.41 0.16
N LEU A 243 15.61 -2.45 0.19
CA LEU A 243 16.85 -2.54 -0.57
C LEU A 243 17.99 -3.04 0.33
N PRO A 244 18.96 -3.80 -0.22
CA PRO A 244 20.15 -4.18 0.52
C PRO A 244 20.95 -2.94 0.92
N GLU A 245 21.63 -3.00 2.07
CA GLU A 245 22.50 -1.93 2.54
C GLU A 245 23.59 -1.63 1.48
N GLY A 246 23.60 -0.38 0.98
CA GLY A 246 24.59 0.09 0.01
C GLY A 246 24.18 0.01 -1.46
N ALA A 247 22.88 -0.20 -1.75
CA ALA A 247 22.36 -0.14 -3.12
C ALA A 247 22.10 1.31 -3.59
#